data_e1bbdafc4b9d275ea7f69754eef96b13
#
_entry.id   e1bbdafc4b9d275ea7f69754eef96b13
#
_cell.length_a   1.000
_cell.length_b   1.000
_cell.length_c   1.000
_cell.angle_alpha   90.00
_cell.angle_beta   90.00
_cell.angle_gamma   90.00
#
_symmetry.space_group_name_H-M   'P 1'
#
loop_
_entity.id
_entity.type
_entity.pdbx_description
1 polymer ?
#
loop_
_entity_poly.entity_id
_entity_poly.type
_entity_poly.pdbx_seq_one_letter_code
_entity_poly.pdbx_strand_id
1 'polypeptide(L)'
;HAYIESDHTLALIGPPAEIPDDAGVRLVLTGNVDKVARKYLSFALRIAIQDCGCSLEVVRLVARCLDLPLRTRARWDERELAAAIGTDPTREPVFAVIDLGGNRAL
;
A
#
# COMPACT_ATOMS: atom_id res chain seq x y z
N HIS A 1 6.04 4.45 -7.22
CA HIS A 1 5.02 4.33 -8.29
C HIS A 1 3.64 4.22 -7.68
N ALA A 2 2.64 4.75 -8.38
CA ALA A 2 1.23 4.55 -8.08
C ALA A 2 0.58 3.72 -9.19
N TYR A 3 -0.33 2.82 -8.80
CA TYR A 3 -1.12 2.04 -9.76
C TYR A 3 -2.25 2.89 -10.34
N ILE A 4 -2.37 2.88 -11.66
CA ILE A 4 -3.42 3.56 -12.41
C ILE A 4 -4.39 2.51 -12.96
N GLU A 5 -5.59 2.45 -12.39
CA GLU A 5 -6.56 1.41 -12.71
C GLU A 5 -7.13 1.50 -14.13
N SER A 6 -7.20 2.71 -14.71
CA SER A 6 -7.80 2.93 -16.03
C SER A 6 -7.06 2.25 -17.17
N ASP A 7 -5.75 2.07 -17.05
CA ASP A 7 -4.88 1.48 -18.07
C ASP A 7 -3.94 0.38 -17.55
N HIS A 8 -4.08 0.01 -16.27
CA HIS A 8 -3.27 -0.99 -15.60
C HIS A 8 -1.75 -0.69 -15.64
N THR A 9 -1.39 0.57 -15.45
CA THR A 9 0.01 1.01 -15.43
C THR A 9 0.48 1.40 -14.03
N LEU A 10 1.79 1.50 -13.89
CA LEU A 10 2.45 2.05 -12.70
C LEU A 10 3.05 3.40 -13.06
N ALA A 11 2.50 4.47 -12.49
CA ALA A 11 3.01 5.82 -12.68
C ALA A 11 4.08 6.17 -11.64
N LEU A 12 5.18 6.77 -12.09
CA LEU A 12 6.21 7.30 -11.19
C LEU A 12 5.68 8.58 -10.54
N ILE A 13 5.56 8.57 -9.20
CA ILE A 13 5.01 9.71 -8.42
C ILE A 13 6.06 10.47 -7.60
N GLY A 14 7.30 10.02 -7.64
CA GLY A 14 8.38 10.66 -6.91
C GLY A 14 9.74 10.28 -7.46
N PRO A 15 10.83 10.88 -6.96
CA PRO A 15 12.17 10.53 -7.40
C PRO A 15 12.43 9.05 -7.14
N PRO A 16 13.13 8.36 -8.07
CA PRO A 16 13.51 6.97 -7.85
C PRO A 16 14.46 6.89 -6.63
N ALA A 17 14.12 6.01 -5.69
CA ALA A 17 15.04 5.68 -4.61
C ALA A 17 16.08 4.69 -5.12
N GLU A 18 17.33 4.84 -4.68
CA GLU A 18 18.32 3.79 -4.85
C GLU A 18 17.95 2.63 -3.92
N ILE A 19 17.51 1.52 -4.52
CA ILE A 19 17.12 0.31 -3.80
C ILE A 19 18.12 -0.78 -4.16
N PRO A 20 18.71 -1.47 -3.18
CA PRO A 20 19.55 -2.63 -3.46
C PRO A 20 18.78 -3.70 -4.26
N ASP A 21 19.45 -4.36 -5.19
CA ASP A 21 18.83 -5.37 -6.07
C ASP A 21 18.12 -6.51 -5.31
N ASP A 22 18.59 -6.82 -4.09
CA ASP A 22 18.04 -7.85 -3.22
C ASP A 22 16.93 -7.37 -2.26
N ALA A 23 16.56 -6.09 -2.32
CA ALA A 23 15.62 -5.49 -1.38
C ALA A 23 14.15 -5.91 -1.60
N GLY A 24 13.82 -6.43 -2.79
CA GLY A 24 12.43 -6.73 -3.15
C GLY A 24 11.59 -5.47 -3.35
N VAL A 25 10.28 -5.61 -3.22
CA VAL A 25 9.30 -4.53 -3.43
C VAL A 25 8.55 -4.27 -2.14
N ARG A 26 8.35 -3.01 -1.81
CA ARG A 26 7.43 -2.59 -0.75
C ARG A 26 6.15 -2.08 -1.37
N LEU A 27 5.03 -2.70 -1.00
CA LEU A 27 3.69 -2.22 -1.30
C LEU A 27 3.15 -1.44 -0.11
N VAL A 28 2.58 -0.28 -0.40
CA VAL A 28 1.92 0.55 0.60
C VAL A 28 0.45 0.67 0.19
N LEU A 29 -0.46 0.16 1.03
CA LEU A 29 -1.88 0.29 0.81
C LEU A 29 -2.39 1.49 1.60
N THR A 30 -3.02 2.42 0.90
CA THR A 30 -3.63 3.61 1.49
C THR A 30 -5.14 3.58 1.30
N GLY A 31 -5.86 4.24 2.18
CA GLY A 31 -7.30 4.43 2.05
C GLY A 31 -7.65 5.90 1.83
N ASN A 32 -8.21 6.23 0.67
CA ASN A 32 -8.69 7.59 0.42
C ASN A 32 -10.02 7.82 1.16
N VAL A 33 -9.91 8.09 2.45
CA VAL A 33 -11.05 8.26 3.37
C VAL A 33 -11.92 9.44 2.96
N ASP A 34 -11.32 10.53 2.48
CA ASP A 34 -12.06 11.70 1.99
C ASP A 34 -13.00 11.35 0.84
N LYS A 35 -12.50 10.59 -0.14
CA LYS A 35 -13.30 10.14 -1.29
C LYS A 35 -14.46 9.25 -0.85
N VAL A 36 -14.20 8.31 0.04
CA VAL A 36 -15.19 7.37 0.57
C VAL A 36 -16.21 8.08 1.46
N ALA A 37 -15.79 9.09 2.22
CA ALA A 37 -16.65 9.89 3.09
C ALA A 37 -17.75 10.65 2.34
N ARG A 38 -17.52 11.01 1.09
CA ARG A 38 -18.54 11.65 0.24
C ARG A 38 -19.79 10.80 0.07
N LYS A 39 -19.66 9.47 0.12
CA LYS A 39 -20.76 8.53 -0.03
C LYS A 39 -21.23 7.94 1.30
N TYR A 40 -20.30 7.59 2.18
CA TYR A 40 -20.58 6.79 3.37
C TYR A 40 -20.45 7.56 4.68
N LEU A 41 -20.12 8.86 4.64
CA LEU A 41 -20.04 9.75 5.81
C LEU A 41 -19.22 9.15 6.94
N SER A 42 -19.78 9.05 8.14
CA SER A 42 -19.08 8.53 9.33
C SER A 42 -18.63 7.07 9.23
N PHE A 43 -19.17 6.30 8.31
CA PHE A 43 -18.73 4.90 8.06
C PHE A 43 -17.51 4.79 7.15
N ALA A 44 -17.03 5.89 6.57
CA ALA A 44 -15.97 5.90 5.56
C ALA A 44 -14.70 5.19 6.02
N LEU A 45 -14.23 5.47 7.22
CA LEU A 45 -13.01 4.86 7.75
C LEU A 45 -13.16 3.33 7.89
N ARG A 46 -14.28 2.88 8.44
CA ARG A 46 -14.56 1.45 8.61
C ARG A 46 -14.60 0.72 7.26
N ILE A 47 -15.27 1.30 6.28
CA ILE A 47 -15.37 0.72 4.92
C ILE A 47 -14.00 0.66 4.27
N ALA A 48 -13.22 1.74 4.34
CA ALA A 48 -11.88 1.80 3.78
C ALA A 48 -10.94 0.75 4.41
N ILE A 49 -11.02 0.54 5.72
CA ILE A 49 -10.25 -0.49 6.43
C ILE A 49 -10.67 -1.89 5.99
N GLN A 50 -11.96 -2.15 5.83
CA GLN A 50 -12.46 -3.44 5.35
C GLN A 50 -12.00 -3.74 3.92
N ASP A 51 -12.07 -2.77 3.03
CA ASP A 51 -11.60 -2.90 1.65
C ASP A 51 -10.08 -3.14 1.60
N CYS A 52 -9.32 -2.45 2.45
CA CYS A 52 -7.89 -2.68 2.58
C CYS A 52 -7.57 -4.11 3.03
N GLY A 53 -8.33 -4.64 3.99
CA GLY A 53 -8.19 -6.03 4.46
C GLY A 53 -8.45 -7.04 3.36
N CYS A 54 -9.46 -6.83 2.52
CA CYS A 54 -9.73 -7.65 1.35
C CYS A 54 -8.58 -7.59 0.34
N SER A 55 -8.07 -6.40 0.05
CA SER A 55 -6.94 -6.18 -0.86
C SER A 55 -5.67 -6.86 -0.35
N LEU A 56 -5.42 -6.78 0.94
CA LEU A 56 -4.26 -7.43 1.57
C LEU A 56 -4.31 -8.95 1.41
N GLU A 57 -5.48 -9.57 1.58
CA GLU A 57 -5.64 -11.01 1.39
C GLU A 57 -5.46 -11.41 -0.08
N VAL A 58 -5.94 -10.63 -1.03
CA VAL A 58 -5.70 -10.87 -2.46
C VAL A 58 -4.20 -10.81 -2.77
N VAL A 59 -3.49 -9.82 -2.26
CA VAL A 59 -2.03 -9.72 -2.42
C VAL A 59 -1.33 -10.96 -1.84
N ARG A 60 -1.76 -11.43 -0.67
CA ARG A 60 -1.23 -12.63 -0.04
C ARG A 60 -1.42 -13.88 -0.90
N LEU A 61 -2.62 -14.06 -1.44
CA LEU A 61 -2.94 -15.22 -2.30
C LEU A 61 -2.13 -15.19 -3.59
N VAL A 62 -2.03 -14.03 -4.23
CA VAL A 62 -1.22 -13.87 -5.46
C VAL A 62 0.26 -14.12 -5.20
N ALA A 63 0.80 -13.59 -4.11
CA ALA A 63 2.20 -13.84 -3.74
C ALA A 63 2.49 -15.34 -3.54
N ARG A 64 1.57 -16.07 -2.92
CA ARG A 64 1.67 -17.53 -2.78
C ARG A 64 1.66 -18.24 -4.14
N CYS A 65 0.76 -17.83 -5.04
CA CYS A 65 0.70 -18.42 -6.39
C CYS A 65 1.96 -18.16 -7.20
N LEU A 66 2.64 -17.05 -6.96
CA LEU A 66 3.89 -16.66 -7.63
C LEU A 66 5.14 -17.13 -6.88
N ASP A 67 4.97 -17.82 -5.77
CA ASP A 67 6.06 -18.28 -4.89
C ASP A 67 6.96 -17.13 -4.41
N LEU A 68 6.35 -15.99 -4.13
CA LEU A 68 7.02 -14.81 -3.61
C LEU A 68 6.91 -14.74 -2.09
N PRO A 69 8.04 -14.61 -1.36
CA PRO A 69 7.98 -14.35 0.08
C PRO A 69 7.28 -13.02 0.35
N LEU A 70 6.42 -13.02 1.36
CA LEU A 70 5.64 -11.86 1.75
C LEU A 70 5.69 -11.68 3.26
N ARG A 71 5.89 -10.44 3.69
CA ARG A 71 5.81 -10.05 5.09
C ARG A 71 4.99 -8.77 5.24
N THR A 72 3.95 -8.82 6.06
CA THR A 72 3.25 -7.62 6.49
C THR A 72 3.96 -6.97 7.67
N ARG A 73 4.06 -5.65 7.65
CA ARG A 73 4.63 -4.89 8.74
C ARG A 73 3.59 -4.62 9.81
N ALA A 74 3.94 -4.84 11.07
CA ALA A 74 3.10 -4.50 12.21
C ALA A 74 3.22 -3.03 12.63
N ARG A 75 4.32 -2.37 12.25
CA ARG A 75 4.61 -0.97 12.58
C ARG A 75 5.33 -0.27 11.44
N TRP A 76 5.06 1.01 11.29
CA TRP A 76 5.75 1.91 10.35
C TRP A 76 5.68 3.34 10.87
N ASP A 77 6.53 4.20 10.33
CA ASP A 77 6.44 5.65 10.55
C ASP A 77 5.49 6.25 9.52
N GLU A 78 4.32 6.66 9.97
CA GLU A 78 3.27 7.21 9.11
C GLU A 78 3.72 8.48 8.38
N ARG A 79 4.44 9.35 9.05
CA ARG A 79 4.91 10.62 8.45
C ARG A 79 5.95 10.38 7.39
N GLU A 80 6.90 9.51 7.66
CA GLU A 80 7.95 9.14 6.71
C GLU A 80 7.35 8.51 5.45
N LEU A 81 6.43 7.56 5.61
CA LEU A 81 5.77 6.91 4.48
C LEU A 81 4.89 7.91 3.70
N ALA A 82 4.09 8.70 4.37
CA ALA A 82 3.24 9.70 3.72
C ALA A 82 4.07 10.71 2.90
N ALA A 83 5.20 11.17 3.44
CA ALA A 83 6.12 12.02 2.71
C ALA A 83 6.73 11.32 1.48
N ALA A 84 7.11 10.05 1.61
CA ALA A 84 7.70 9.27 0.52
C ALA A 84 6.72 9.01 -0.63
N ILE A 85 5.44 8.78 -0.33
CA ILE A 85 4.40 8.50 -1.34
C ILE A 85 3.57 9.73 -1.74
N GLY A 86 3.78 10.87 -1.07
CA GLY A 86 3.12 12.14 -1.41
C GLY A 86 1.65 12.21 -0.98
N THR A 87 1.28 11.55 0.12
CA THR A 87 -0.09 11.58 0.65
C THR A 87 -0.20 12.44 1.90
N ASP A 88 -1.42 12.90 2.18
CA ASP A 88 -1.79 13.54 3.45
C ASP A 88 -2.35 12.45 4.38
N PRO A 89 -1.68 12.10 5.48
CA PRO A 89 -2.11 11.02 6.36
C PRO A 89 -3.45 11.26 7.05
N THR A 90 -3.95 12.49 7.07
CA THR A 90 -5.26 12.80 7.61
C THR A 90 -6.41 12.50 6.63
N ARG A 91 -6.11 12.47 5.34
CA ARG A 91 -7.08 12.22 4.26
C ARG A 91 -6.92 10.85 3.62
N GLU A 92 -5.69 10.40 3.51
CA GLU A 92 -5.33 9.13 2.89
C GLU A 92 -4.29 8.40 3.76
N PRO A 93 -4.71 7.87 4.91
CA PRO A 93 -3.81 7.16 5.82
C PRO A 93 -3.28 5.86 5.20
N VAL A 94 -2.11 5.45 5.67
CA VAL A 94 -1.53 4.13 5.34
C VAL A 94 -2.23 3.07 6.18
N PHE A 95 -2.80 2.07 5.52
CA PHE A 95 -3.49 0.96 6.19
C PHE A 95 -2.68 -0.33 6.25
N ALA A 96 -1.78 -0.55 5.30
CA ALA A 96 -0.91 -1.72 5.32
C ALA A 96 0.41 -1.42 4.62
N VAL A 97 1.46 -2.03 5.12
CA VAL A 97 2.79 -2.04 4.51
C VAL A 97 3.23 -3.48 4.35
N ILE A 98 3.58 -3.86 3.13
CA ILE A 98 3.89 -5.23 2.75
C ILE A 98 5.26 -5.25 2.07
N ASP A 99 6.15 -6.10 2.54
CA ASP A 99 7.41 -6.38 1.86
C ASP A 99 7.26 -7.68 1.05
N LEU A 100 7.57 -7.63 -0.24
CA LEU A 100 7.49 -8.73 -1.20
C LEU A 100 8.85 -9.03 -1.77
N GLY A 101 9.21 -10.31 -1.80
CA GLY A 101 10.49 -10.75 -2.33
C GLY A 101 11.68 -10.18 -1.58
N GLY A 102 12.90 -10.45 -2.06
CA GLY A 102 14.13 -9.95 -1.47
C GLY A 102 14.32 -10.35 -0.01
N ASN A 103 15.29 -9.73 0.66
CA ASN A 103 15.62 -10.01 2.07
C ASN A 103 14.65 -9.38 3.07
N ARG A 104 13.83 -8.41 2.65
CA ARG A 104 12.88 -7.72 3.53
C ARG A 104 11.71 -8.59 3.96
N ALA A 105 11.33 -9.55 3.12
CA ALA A 105 10.21 -10.45 3.38
C ALA A 105 10.61 -11.75 4.11
N LEU A 106 11.89 -11.96 4.33
CA LEU A 106 12.45 -13.13 5.02
C LEU A 106 12.57 -12.92 6.57
#